data_ccb0654bcd41545d1419ba8a4e011096
#
_entry.id   ccb0654bcd41545d1419ba8a4e011096
#
_cell.length_a   1.000
_cell.length_b   1.000
_cell.length_c   1.000
_cell.angle_alpha   90.00
_cell.angle_beta   90.00
_cell.angle_gamma   90.00
#
_symmetry.space_group_name_H-M   'P 1'
#
loop_
_entity.id
_entity.type
_entity.pdbx_description
1 polymer ?
#
loop_
_entity_poly.entity_id
_entity_poly.type
_entity_poly.pdbx_seq_one_letter_code
_entity_poly.pdbx_strand_id
1 'polypeptide(L)'
;MTYTMTIAGLKRELPICKVNDDLYIGAFICFGDAEVTEAAAAAMLKKLEGIEYDYLFTAEAKSIPLIHEMARQSGAKKYFIARKGPKVYMPDPISVADQSITTLAQQMLYLGSDDAALIKGKKIVIMDDVISTLSLIHISEPTRPY
;
A
#
# COMPACT_ATOMS: atom_id res chain seq x y z
N MET A 1 9.98 24.94 -5.11
CA MET A 1 10.71 24.11 -6.08
C MET A 1 9.91 22.83 -6.29
N THR A 2 9.71 22.41 -7.54
CA THR A 2 8.94 21.21 -7.89
C THR A 2 9.78 20.30 -8.79
N TYR A 3 9.39 19.03 -8.86
CA TYR A 3 9.93 18.04 -9.76
C TYR A 3 8.81 17.50 -10.65
N THR A 4 8.98 17.63 -11.97
CA THR A 4 7.99 17.13 -12.92
C THR A 4 8.15 15.63 -13.08
N MET A 5 7.08 14.88 -12.87
CA MET A 5 7.05 13.42 -13.05
C MET A 5 5.87 13.01 -13.95
N THR A 6 6.07 11.97 -14.75
CA THR A 6 4.97 11.34 -15.48
C THR A 6 4.56 10.05 -14.78
N ILE A 7 3.30 9.98 -14.35
CA ILE A 7 2.74 8.86 -13.60
C ILE A 7 1.55 8.33 -14.39
N ALA A 8 1.61 7.07 -14.80
CA ALA A 8 0.57 6.44 -15.63
C ALA A 8 0.14 7.28 -16.85
N GLY A 9 1.10 7.98 -17.50
CA GLY A 9 0.88 8.86 -18.65
C GLY A 9 0.49 10.31 -18.31
N LEU A 10 0.25 10.62 -17.05
CA LEU A 10 -0.15 11.95 -16.59
C LEU A 10 1.04 12.71 -16.00
N LYS A 11 1.25 13.96 -16.43
CA LYS A 11 2.28 14.84 -15.85
C LYS A 11 1.79 15.44 -14.54
N ARG A 12 2.66 15.41 -13.51
CA ARG A 12 2.42 16.06 -12.22
C ARG A 12 3.66 16.78 -11.73
N GLU A 13 3.44 17.90 -11.07
CA GLU A 13 4.46 18.69 -10.39
C GLU A 13 4.50 18.28 -8.91
N LEU A 14 5.53 17.52 -8.52
CA LEU A 14 5.70 17.07 -7.15
C LEU A 14 6.43 18.15 -6.36
N PRO A 15 5.92 18.55 -5.17
CA PRO A 15 6.66 19.45 -4.31
C PRO A 15 7.94 18.77 -3.81
N ILE A 16 9.04 19.52 -3.82
CA ILE A 16 10.30 19.03 -3.25
C ILE A 16 10.29 19.37 -1.77
N CYS A 17 10.30 18.32 -0.94
CA CYS A 17 10.28 18.41 0.51
C CYS A 17 11.62 18.00 1.09
N LYS A 18 12.13 18.78 2.06
CA LYS A 18 13.33 18.44 2.81
C LYS A 18 13.00 17.36 3.84
N VAL A 19 13.74 16.27 3.83
CA VAL A 19 13.65 15.18 4.82
C VAL A 19 14.68 15.40 5.94
N ASN A 20 15.93 15.70 5.55
CA ASN A 20 17.02 16.08 6.46
C ASN A 20 18.01 16.99 5.71
N ASP A 21 19.16 17.28 6.30
CA ASP A 21 20.11 18.25 5.70
C ASP A 21 20.69 17.78 4.34
N ASP A 22 20.76 16.48 4.12
CA ASP A 22 21.37 15.89 2.93
C ASP A 22 20.36 15.30 1.95
N LEU A 23 19.05 15.23 2.32
CA LEU A 23 18.04 14.54 1.53
C LEU A 23 16.80 15.39 1.28
N TYR A 24 16.49 15.54 0.01
CA TYR A 24 15.22 16.10 -0.48
C TYR A 24 14.50 15.06 -1.32
N ILE A 25 13.19 14.99 -1.22
CA ILE A 25 12.34 14.08 -1.99
C ILE A 25 11.27 14.85 -2.77
N GLY A 26 10.95 14.37 -3.97
CA GLY A 26 9.71 14.76 -4.65
C GLY A 26 8.53 14.03 -3.97
N ALA A 27 7.72 14.75 -3.24
CA ALA A 27 6.64 14.15 -2.46
C ALA A 27 5.49 13.73 -3.39
N PHE A 28 5.39 12.43 -3.66
CA PHE A 28 4.24 11.86 -4.36
C PHE A 28 3.16 11.46 -3.37
N ILE A 29 1.94 11.90 -3.63
CA ILE A 29 0.74 11.56 -2.86
C ILE A 29 -0.38 11.32 -3.88
N CYS A 30 -0.84 10.06 -4.01
CA CYS A 30 -1.88 9.73 -4.97
C CYS A 30 -3.29 10.05 -4.47
N PHE A 31 -3.55 9.97 -3.16
CA PHE A 31 -4.88 10.28 -2.63
C PHE A 31 -5.19 11.79 -2.74
N GLY A 32 -6.41 12.10 -3.15
CA GLY A 32 -6.83 13.48 -3.47
C GLY A 32 -6.66 13.82 -4.95
N ASP A 33 -5.87 13.05 -5.71
CA ASP A 33 -5.79 13.16 -7.18
C ASP A 33 -6.54 11.97 -7.83
N ALA A 34 -7.81 12.19 -8.12
CA ALA A 34 -8.68 11.14 -8.66
C ALA A 34 -8.21 10.65 -10.04
N GLU A 35 -7.76 11.57 -10.90
CA GLU A 35 -7.29 11.25 -12.26
C GLU A 35 -6.04 10.36 -12.23
N VAL A 36 -5.07 10.70 -11.39
CA VAL A 36 -3.86 9.87 -11.21
C VAL A 36 -4.21 8.54 -10.57
N THR A 37 -5.09 8.52 -9.58
CA THR A 37 -5.52 7.29 -8.91
C THR A 37 -6.17 6.32 -9.90
N GLU A 38 -7.06 6.81 -10.75
CA GLU A 38 -7.73 6.00 -11.78
C GLU A 38 -6.74 5.46 -12.82
N ALA A 39 -5.88 6.32 -13.36
CA ALA A 39 -4.89 5.93 -14.36
C ALA A 39 -3.82 4.98 -13.80
N ALA A 40 -3.36 5.22 -12.57
CA ALA A 40 -2.41 4.34 -11.90
C ALA A 40 -3.01 2.96 -11.61
N ALA A 41 -4.26 2.90 -11.14
CA ALA A 41 -4.97 1.64 -10.94
C ALA A 41 -5.04 0.81 -12.24
N ALA A 42 -5.42 1.42 -13.35
CA ALA A 42 -5.46 0.76 -14.65
C ALA A 42 -4.08 0.24 -15.09
N ALA A 43 -3.02 1.06 -14.91
CA ALA A 43 -1.66 0.68 -15.27
C ALA A 43 -1.14 -0.47 -14.39
N MET A 44 -1.48 -0.49 -13.09
CA MET A 44 -1.11 -1.57 -12.18
C MET A 44 -1.85 -2.86 -12.51
N LEU A 45 -3.15 -2.81 -12.76
CA LEU A 45 -3.94 -3.99 -13.17
C LEU A 45 -3.42 -4.60 -14.47
N LYS A 46 -3.01 -3.77 -15.43
CA LYS A 46 -2.37 -4.25 -16.66
C LYS A 46 -1.08 -5.04 -16.38
N LYS A 47 -0.30 -4.67 -15.37
CA LYS A 47 0.89 -5.43 -14.96
C LYS A 47 0.55 -6.74 -14.26
N LEU A 48 -0.66 -6.90 -13.74
CA LEU A 48 -1.14 -8.12 -13.11
C LEU A 48 -1.79 -9.09 -14.11
N GLU A 49 -1.94 -8.71 -15.39
CA GLU A 49 -2.47 -9.60 -16.42
C GLU A 49 -1.65 -10.91 -16.50
N GLY A 50 -2.34 -12.04 -16.42
CA GLY A 50 -1.73 -13.37 -16.41
C GLY A 50 -1.17 -13.83 -15.05
N ILE A 51 -1.23 -12.96 -14.02
CA ILE A 51 -0.86 -13.32 -12.66
C ILE A 51 -2.12 -13.74 -11.90
N GLU A 52 -2.15 -14.97 -11.43
CA GLU A 52 -3.25 -15.46 -10.58
C GLU A 52 -3.10 -14.95 -9.15
N TYR A 53 -4.11 -14.27 -8.65
CA TYR A 53 -4.21 -13.86 -7.24
C TYR A 53 -5.66 -13.90 -6.76
N ASP A 54 -5.83 -14.03 -5.45
CA ASP A 54 -7.15 -14.06 -4.81
C ASP A 54 -7.59 -12.67 -4.35
N TYR A 55 -6.68 -11.91 -3.76
CA TYR A 55 -6.99 -10.62 -3.14
C TYR A 55 -5.90 -9.58 -3.32
N LEU A 56 -6.33 -8.32 -3.28
CA LEU A 56 -5.47 -7.14 -3.16
C LEU A 56 -5.32 -6.77 -1.67
N PHE A 57 -4.15 -6.31 -1.29
CA PHE A 57 -3.82 -5.94 0.07
C PHE A 57 -2.96 -4.67 0.09
N THR A 58 -3.22 -3.77 1.03
CA THR A 58 -2.38 -2.59 1.26
C THR A 58 -2.33 -2.23 2.75
N ALA A 59 -1.46 -1.27 3.10
CA ALA A 59 -1.45 -0.67 4.42
C ALA A 59 -2.06 0.74 4.41
N GLU A 60 -2.57 1.16 5.56
CA GLU A 60 -3.05 2.52 5.80
C GLU A 60 -1.90 3.52 5.60
N ALA A 61 -2.07 4.69 4.94
CA ALA A 61 -3.36 5.22 4.56
C ALA A 61 -3.39 5.67 3.08
N LYS A 62 -2.24 6.07 2.49
CA LYS A 62 -2.20 6.78 1.21
C LYS A 62 -2.67 5.93 0.02
N SER A 63 -2.46 4.64 0.09
CA SER A 63 -2.82 3.69 -0.97
C SER A 63 -4.27 3.20 -0.93
N ILE A 64 -5.08 3.63 0.07
CA ILE A 64 -6.48 3.21 0.19
C ILE A 64 -7.32 3.58 -1.04
N PRO A 65 -7.29 4.81 -1.56
CA PRO A 65 -8.03 5.13 -2.79
C PRO A 65 -7.56 4.31 -3.99
N LEU A 66 -6.27 4.07 -4.08
CA LEU A 66 -5.68 3.31 -5.19
C LEU A 66 -6.13 1.84 -5.18
N ILE A 67 -6.09 1.17 -4.03
CA ILE A 67 -6.56 -0.22 -3.94
C ILE A 67 -8.06 -0.33 -4.17
N HIS A 68 -8.85 0.66 -3.70
CA HIS A 68 -10.29 0.70 -3.97
C HIS A 68 -10.56 0.81 -5.47
N GLU A 69 -9.85 1.69 -6.15
CA GLU A 69 -10.00 1.88 -7.59
C GLU A 69 -9.54 0.64 -8.38
N MET A 70 -8.45 -0.01 -7.97
CA MET A 70 -8.04 -1.29 -8.55
C MET A 70 -9.12 -2.37 -8.36
N ALA A 71 -9.71 -2.47 -7.18
CA ALA A 71 -10.81 -3.42 -6.93
C ALA A 71 -12.04 -3.09 -7.79
N ARG A 72 -12.40 -1.82 -7.91
CA ARG A 72 -13.51 -1.38 -8.76
C ARG A 72 -13.28 -1.76 -10.22
N GLN A 73 -12.11 -1.46 -10.78
CA GLN A 73 -11.80 -1.72 -12.18
C GLN A 73 -11.68 -3.22 -12.48
N SER A 74 -11.13 -4.01 -11.56
CA SER A 74 -11.01 -5.47 -11.72
C SER A 74 -12.29 -6.25 -11.41
N GLY A 75 -13.31 -5.59 -10.84
CA GLY A 75 -14.53 -6.23 -10.39
C GLY A 75 -14.40 -7.03 -9.09
N ALA A 76 -13.27 -6.90 -8.38
CA ALA A 76 -13.05 -7.54 -7.10
C ALA A 76 -14.07 -7.04 -6.06
N LYS A 77 -14.63 -7.97 -5.27
CA LYS A 77 -15.66 -7.66 -4.28
C LYS A 77 -15.09 -7.30 -2.90
N LYS A 78 -13.83 -7.65 -2.65
CA LYS A 78 -13.15 -7.42 -1.37
C LYS A 78 -11.66 -7.19 -1.60
N TYR A 79 -11.09 -6.32 -0.80
CA TYR A 79 -9.67 -6.09 -0.63
C TYR A 79 -9.38 -5.88 0.86
N PHE A 80 -8.11 -5.92 1.26
CA PHE A 80 -7.73 -5.83 2.67
C PHE A 80 -6.80 -4.67 2.93
N ILE A 81 -6.93 -4.09 4.12
CA ILE A 81 -6.13 -2.96 4.58
C ILE A 81 -5.59 -3.25 5.97
N ALA A 82 -4.26 -3.34 6.09
CA ALA A 82 -3.61 -3.33 7.40
C ALA A 82 -3.67 -1.92 8.00
N ARG A 83 -4.11 -1.81 9.26
CA ARG A 83 -4.33 -0.53 9.93
C ARG A 83 -3.15 -0.20 10.84
N LYS A 84 -2.85 1.09 10.98
CA LYS A 84 -1.77 1.58 11.89
C LYS A 84 -2.14 1.56 13.37
N GLY A 85 -3.33 1.14 13.71
CA GLY A 85 -3.81 0.97 15.07
C GLY A 85 -5.04 0.08 15.12
N PRO A 86 -5.29 -0.62 16.24
CA PRO A 86 -6.47 -1.44 16.40
C PRO A 86 -7.74 -0.58 16.38
N LYS A 87 -8.82 -1.12 15.83
CA LYS A 87 -10.12 -0.44 15.76
C LYS A 87 -11.15 -1.24 16.53
N VAL A 88 -12.13 -0.57 17.10
CA VAL A 88 -13.19 -1.20 17.90
C VAL A 88 -14.01 -2.26 17.15
N TYR A 89 -14.02 -2.19 15.82
CA TYR A 89 -14.70 -3.16 14.97
C TYR A 89 -13.81 -4.33 14.51
N MET A 90 -12.54 -4.38 14.95
CA MET A 90 -11.63 -5.48 14.64
C MET A 90 -11.70 -6.53 15.76
N PRO A 91 -12.26 -7.72 15.50
CA PRO A 91 -12.20 -8.80 16.47
C PRO A 91 -10.77 -9.31 16.58
N ASP A 92 -10.29 -9.51 17.81
CA ASP A 92 -8.98 -10.10 18.14
C ASP A 92 -7.87 -9.72 17.15
N PRO A 93 -7.48 -8.42 17.06
CA PRO A 93 -6.59 -7.95 16.00
C PRO A 93 -5.22 -8.59 16.11
N ILE A 94 -4.77 -9.18 15.02
CA ILE A 94 -3.39 -9.64 14.85
C ILE A 94 -2.52 -8.42 14.57
N SER A 95 -1.37 -8.34 15.21
CA SER A 95 -0.42 -7.25 15.00
C SER A 95 0.95 -7.75 14.59
N VAL A 96 1.61 -6.99 13.72
CA VAL A 96 2.99 -7.20 13.32
C VAL A 96 3.75 -5.90 13.47
N ALA A 97 4.93 -5.97 14.08
CA ALA A 97 5.82 -4.83 14.25
C ALA A 97 6.65 -4.62 12.99
N ASP A 98 6.68 -3.38 12.49
CA ASP A 98 7.65 -2.96 11.48
C ASP A 98 8.94 -2.51 12.15
N GLN A 99 10.05 -3.17 11.82
CA GLN A 99 11.38 -2.74 12.18
C GLN A 99 11.98 -1.90 11.05
N SER A 100 11.44 -0.70 10.84
CA SER A 100 12.05 0.24 9.91
C SER A 100 13.39 0.75 10.47
N ILE A 101 14.46 0.56 9.70
CA ILE A 101 15.82 1.02 10.05
C ILE A 101 15.91 2.55 10.15
N THR A 102 14.93 3.27 9.59
CA THR A 102 14.96 4.74 9.47
C THR A 102 14.03 5.49 10.42
N THR A 103 13.16 4.81 11.14
CA THR A 103 12.20 5.46 12.04
C THR A 103 12.50 5.06 13.49
N LEU A 104 12.76 6.05 14.34
CA LEU A 104 12.95 5.89 15.78
C LEU A 104 11.71 5.35 16.53
N ALA A 105 10.57 5.22 15.85
CA ALA A 105 9.33 4.66 16.38
C ALA A 105 8.95 3.39 15.62
N GLN A 106 8.79 2.29 16.35
CA GLN A 106 8.28 1.04 15.84
C GLN A 106 6.84 1.25 15.33
N GLN A 107 6.60 1.06 14.04
CA GLN A 107 5.25 1.08 13.49
C GLN A 107 4.63 -0.30 13.63
N MET A 108 3.39 -0.33 14.11
CA MET A 108 2.60 -1.57 14.20
C MET A 108 1.54 -1.57 13.10
N LEU A 109 1.34 -2.72 12.47
CA LEU A 109 0.23 -2.96 11.57
C LEU A 109 -0.72 -3.97 12.19
N TYR A 110 -2.01 -3.72 12.03
CA TYR A 110 -3.10 -4.52 12.61
C TYR A 110 -4.07 -4.99 11.53
N LEU A 111 -4.50 -6.25 11.66
CA LEU A 111 -5.54 -6.85 10.84
C LEU A 111 -6.50 -7.61 11.75
N GLY A 112 -7.81 -7.53 11.50
CA GLY A 112 -8.79 -8.31 12.25
C GLY A 112 -8.60 -9.81 12.02
N SER A 113 -8.88 -10.64 13.03
CA SER A 113 -8.73 -12.09 12.94
C SER A 113 -9.62 -12.72 11.87
N ASP A 114 -10.80 -12.15 11.63
CA ASP A 114 -11.72 -12.55 10.56
C ASP A 114 -11.14 -12.30 9.16
N ASP A 115 -10.58 -11.13 8.92
CA ASP A 115 -9.89 -10.81 7.68
C ASP A 115 -8.63 -11.68 7.51
N ALA A 116 -7.86 -11.89 8.57
CA ALA A 116 -6.70 -12.77 8.55
C ALA A 116 -7.08 -14.22 8.19
N ALA A 117 -8.20 -14.72 8.69
CA ALA A 117 -8.70 -16.05 8.35
C ALA A 117 -9.08 -16.16 6.86
N LEU A 118 -9.64 -15.10 6.27
CA LEU A 118 -10.00 -15.07 4.84
C LEU A 118 -8.78 -15.10 3.92
N ILE A 119 -7.69 -14.45 4.30
CA ILE A 119 -6.48 -14.38 3.47
C ILE A 119 -5.51 -15.54 3.69
N LYS A 120 -5.69 -16.31 4.76
CA LYS A 120 -4.84 -17.46 5.07
C LYS A 120 -4.82 -18.48 3.93
N GLY A 121 -3.62 -18.78 3.41
CA GLY A 121 -3.43 -19.71 2.30
C GLY A 121 -3.83 -19.18 0.93
N LYS A 122 -4.14 -17.88 0.82
CA LYS A 122 -4.51 -17.22 -0.44
C LYS A 122 -3.32 -16.55 -1.09
N LYS A 123 -3.37 -16.40 -2.40
CA LYS A 123 -2.41 -15.60 -3.16
C LYS A 123 -2.81 -14.13 -3.07
N ILE A 124 -1.94 -13.30 -2.52
CA ILE A 124 -2.22 -11.90 -2.25
C ILE A 124 -1.28 -11.02 -3.05
N VAL A 125 -1.82 -10.00 -3.70
CA VAL A 125 -1.04 -8.90 -4.26
C VAL A 125 -0.97 -7.79 -3.25
N ILE A 126 0.23 -7.51 -2.76
CA ILE A 126 0.51 -6.35 -1.91
C ILE A 126 0.84 -5.18 -2.81
N MET A 127 0.22 -4.04 -2.54
CA MET A 127 0.42 -2.84 -3.32
C MET A 127 0.62 -1.63 -2.41
N ASP A 128 1.41 -0.67 -2.88
CA ASP A 128 1.61 0.62 -2.22
C ASP A 128 1.75 1.72 -3.28
N ASP A 129 1.53 2.98 -2.89
CA ASP A 129 1.70 4.15 -3.77
C ASP A 129 3.18 4.49 -4.00
N VAL A 130 4.03 4.23 -3.03
CA VAL A 130 5.48 4.43 -3.09
C VAL A 130 6.22 3.29 -2.39
N ILE A 131 7.07 2.60 -3.13
CA ILE A 131 7.98 1.59 -2.58
C ILE A 131 9.36 2.22 -2.40
N SER A 132 9.78 2.43 -1.16
CA SER A 132 11.09 3.04 -0.85
C SER A 132 12.01 2.06 -0.12
N THR A 133 11.78 1.80 1.14
CA THR A 133 12.62 0.95 1.99
C THR A 133 12.15 -0.49 2.14
N LEU A 134 11.06 -0.87 1.45
CA LEU A 134 10.48 -2.21 1.46
C LEU A 134 9.94 -2.70 2.82
N SER A 135 9.90 -1.84 3.83
CA SER A 135 9.49 -2.21 5.18
C SER A 135 8.11 -2.87 5.24
N LEU A 136 7.14 -2.36 4.46
CA LEU A 136 5.79 -2.93 4.36
C LEU A 136 5.76 -4.33 3.73
N ILE A 137 6.65 -4.61 2.78
CA ILE A 137 6.72 -5.91 2.10
C ILE A 137 7.22 -6.97 3.06
N HIS A 138 8.21 -6.67 3.91
CA HIS A 138 8.74 -7.61 4.89
C HIS A 138 7.73 -7.99 5.97
N ILE A 139 6.80 -7.10 6.33
CA ILE A 139 5.76 -7.38 7.32
C ILE A 139 4.68 -8.31 6.77
N SER A 140 4.44 -8.24 5.47
CA SER A 140 3.36 -8.98 4.82
C SER A 140 3.79 -10.36 4.31
N GLU A 141 5.09 -10.66 4.29
CA GLU A 141 5.55 -12.01 3.98
C GLU A 141 5.29 -12.94 5.17
N PRO A 142 4.59 -14.07 4.98
CA PRO A 142 4.54 -15.09 6.02
C PRO A 142 5.98 -15.54 6.29
N THR A 143 6.41 -15.47 7.55
CA THR A 143 7.68 -16.03 8.00
C THR A 143 7.82 -17.43 7.43
N ARG A 144 8.73 -17.62 6.48
CA ARG A 144 9.13 -18.96 6.05
C ARG A 144 9.76 -19.62 7.27
N PRO A 145 9.28 -20.78 7.72
CA PRO A 145 10.05 -21.57 8.68
C PRO A 145 11.37 -21.92 7.99
N TYR A 146 12.46 -21.65 8.64
CA TYR A 146 13.78 -22.12 8.26
C TYR A 146 13.84 -23.64 8.31
#